data_d9c87567a0167d286a6dc7cebcab0f3c
#
_entry.id   d9c87567a0167d286a6dc7cebcab0f3c
#
_cell.length_a   1.000
_cell.length_b   1.000
_cell.length_c   1.000
_cell.angle_alpha   90.00
_cell.angle_beta   90.00
_cell.angle_gamma   90.00
#
_symmetry.space_group_name_H-M   'P 1'
#
loop_
_entity.id
_entity.type
_entity.pdbx_description
1 polymer ?
#
loop_
_entity_poly.entity_id
_entity_poly.type
_entity_poly.pdbx_seq_one_letter_code
_entity_poly.pdbx_strand_id
1 'polypeptide(L)'
;MTAQPNFLRLVYASRANFSAGADNATVNADVARILMQSRRNNPANGLVGALYFADGCFFQCLEGPAEAVDALYARLHDDPRHRDLKVLSRTAVQQPSFTGWSMKFVPNASTVRGVMREYGLTTFDPYQFPPPALAAMVELLVKGSDPGLPAAGGNAPGMAVPAPVDPALAVARQARGFALAAIVLSALSAGVALLR
;
A
#
# COMPACT_ATOMS: atom_id res chain seq x y z
N MET A 1 -1.10 -29.57 15.04
CA MET A 1 -1.10 -28.16 15.43
C MET A 1 -1.15 -27.35 14.15
N THR A 2 -2.29 -26.82 13.77
CA THR A 2 -2.42 -25.93 12.61
C THR A 2 -1.76 -24.61 12.96
N ALA A 3 -0.71 -24.26 12.24
CA ALA A 3 -0.07 -22.96 12.38
C ALA A 3 -1.14 -21.87 12.16
N GLN A 4 -1.34 -20.99 13.14
CA GLN A 4 -2.21 -19.83 13.02
C GLN A 4 -1.69 -18.97 11.86
N PRO A 5 -2.55 -18.48 10.97
CA PRO A 5 -2.11 -17.60 9.90
C PRO A 5 -1.41 -16.39 10.50
N ASN A 6 -0.16 -16.20 10.14
CA ASN A 6 0.67 -15.10 10.62
C ASN A 6 0.37 -13.84 9.80
N PHE A 7 -0.77 -13.20 10.08
CA PHE A 7 -1.09 -11.93 9.46
C PHE A 7 -0.47 -10.76 10.23
N LEU A 8 0.04 -9.82 9.48
CA LEU A 8 0.64 -8.60 9.97
C LEU A 8 -0.19 -7.38 9.52
N ARG A 9 -0.41 -6.44 10.43
CA ARG A 9 -0.77 -5.06 10.13
C ARG A 9 0.45 -4.19 10.25
N LEU A 10 0.81 -3.52 9.16
CA LEU A 10 1.86 -2.51 9.11
C LEU A 10 1.23 -1.16 8.81
N VAL A 11 1.48 -0.18 9.68
CA VAL A 11 1.13 1.22 9.46
C VAL A 11 2.42 1.99 9.24
N TYR A 12 2.50 2.72 8.14
CA TYR A 12 3.66 3.54 7.84
C TYR A 12 3.27 4.89 7.27
N ALA A 13 4.19 5.83 7.38
CA ALA A 13 4.13 7.10 6.70
C ALA A 13 5.29 7.23 5.72
N SER A 14 5.08 8.05 4.69
CA SER A 14 6.14 8.55 3.82
C SER A 14 5.79 9.94 3.31
N ARG A 15 6.78 10.70 2.91
CA ARG A 15 6.58 11.98 2.21
C ARG A 15 6.56 11.72 0.71
N ALA A 16 5.67 12.42 0.01
CA ALA A 16 5.66 12.41 -1.45
C ALA A 16 6.95 13.07 -1.98
N ASN A 17 7.54 12.46 -2.98
CA ASN A 17 8.70 13.00 -3.70
C ASN A 17 8.27 13.55 -5.07
N PHE A 18 7.09 14.15 -5.11
CA PHE A 18 6.52 14.88 -6.25
C PHE A 18 5.73 16.09 -5.72
N SER A 19 5.47 17.07 -6.59
CA SER A 19 4.68 18.24 -6.20
C SER A 19 3.23 17.82 -5.93
N ALA A 20 2.82 17.87 -4.67
CA ALA A 20 1.41 17.83 -4.33
C ALA A 20 0.81 19.11 -4.90
N GLY A 21 -0.02 19.01 -5.94
CA GLY A 21 -0.72 20.18 -6.49
C GLY A 21 -1.51 20.90 -5.38
N ALA A 22 -1.63 22.21 -5.49
CA ALA A 22 -2.29 23.05 -4.50
C ALA A 22 -3.79 22.76 -4.31
N ASP A 23 -4.41 22.01 -5.20
CA ASP A 23 -5.83 21.66 -5.16
C ASP A 23 -6.06 20.33 -4.47
N ASN A 24 -6.43 20.38 -3.18
CA ASN A 24 -6.93 19.25 -2.40
C ASN A 24 -8.29 18.69 -2.92
N ALA A 25 -8.85 19.24 -3.98
CA ALA A 25 -10.16 18.86 -4.52
C ALA A 25 -10.08 17.68 -5.51
N THR A 26 -8.93 17.44 -6.12
CA THR A 26 -8.71 16.38 -7.10
C THR A 26 -7.62 15.42 -6.59
N VAL A 27 -7.84 14.12 -6.75
CA VAL A 27 -6.81 13.12 -6.44
C VAL A 27 -5.60 13.39 -7.35
N ASN A 28 -4.45 13.68 -6.74
CA ASN A 28 -3.21 13.87 -7.48
C ASN A 28 -2.93 12.66 -8.39
N ALA A 29 -2.51 12.92 -9.63
CA ALA A 29 -2.29 11.87 -10.64
C ALA A 29 -1.28 10.80 -10.17
N ASP A 30 -0.26 11.18 -9.39
CA ASP A 30 0.72 10.24 -8.86
C ASP A 30 0.12 9.38 -7.76
N VAL A 31 -0.73 9.95 -6.88
CA VAL A 31 -1.51 9.20 -5.88
C VAL A 31 -2.46 8.21 -6.58
N ALA A 32 -3.14 8.64 -7.64
CA ALA A 32 -4.01 7.77 -8.43
C ALA A 32 -3.23 6.59 -9.06
N ARG A 33 -2.03 6.82 -9.59
CA ARG A 33 -1.15 5.77 -10.13
C ARG A 33 -0.71 4.78 -9.05
N ILE A 34 -0.34 5.27 -7.86
CA ILE A 34 0.01 4.43 -6.70
C ILE A 34 -1.16 3.54 -6.33
N LEU A 35 -2.38 4.08 -6.23
CA LEU A 35 -3.59 3.33 -5.93
C LEU A 35 -3.88 2.25 -6.97
N MET A 36 -3.83 2.59 -8.26
CA MET A 36 -4.05 1.64 -9.34
C MET A 36 -3.03 0.50 -9.32
N GLN A 37 -1.76 0.82 -9.10
CA GLN A 37 -0.70 -0.18 -8.99
C GLN A 37 -0.90 -1.10 -7.77
N SER A 38 -1.26 -0.54 -6.62
CA SER A 38 -1.56 -1.30 -5.41
C SER A 38 -2.77 -2.22 -5.61
N ARG A 39 -3.85 -1.71 -6.17
CA ARG A 39 -5.07 -2.50 -6.48
C ARG A 39 -4.81 -3.66 -7.43
N ARG A 40 -3.90 -3.47 -8.39
CA ARG A 40 -3.49 -4.50 -9.34
C ARG A 40 -2.59 -5.57 -8.70
N ASN A 41 -1.64 -5.16 -7.85
CA ASN A 41 -0.56 -6.04 -7.40
C ASN A 41 -0.85 -6.71 -6.05
N ASN A 42 -1.62 -6.06 -5.17
CA ASN A 42 -1.87 -6.57 -3.82
C ASN A 42 -2.60 -7.91 -3.79
N PRO A 43 -3.64 -8.16 -4.62
CA PRO A 43 -4.37 -9.43 -4.59
C PRO A 43 -3.48 -10.65 -4.83
N ALA A 44 -2.52 -10.54 -5.74
CA ALA A 44 -1.59 -11.63 -6.06
C ALA A 44 -0.69 -12.02 -4.88
N ASN A 45 -0.55 -11.15 -3.88
CA ASN A 45 0.27 -11.35 -2.68
C ASN A 45 -0.58 -11.51 -1.41
N GLY A 46 -1.90 -11.61 -1.53
CA GLY A 46 -2.81 -11.68 -0.37
C GLY A 46 -2.80 -10.42 0.49
N LEU A 47 -2.44 -9.27 -0.09
CA LEU A 47 -2.37 -8.00 0.60
C LEU A 47 -3.66 -7.20 0.43
N VAL A 48 -4.07 -6.56 1.51
CA VAL A 48 -5.16 -5.60 1.56
C VAL A 48 -4.71 -4.34 2.31
N GLY A 49 -5.45 -3.26 2.22
CA GLY A 49 -5.09 -2.07 2.97
C GLY A 49 -5.89 -0.83 2.62
N ALA A 50 -5.45 0.28 3.20
CA ALA A 50 -6.02 1.59 2.92
C ALA A 50 -4.93 2.67 2.91
N LEU A 51 -5.17 3.69 2.10
CA LEU A 51 -4.30 4.83 1.89
C LEU A 51 -5.07 6.13 2.17
N TYR A 52 -4.45 7.03 2.90
CA TYR A 52 -4.79 8.43 2.99
C TYR A 52 -3.60 9.29 2.56
N PHE A 53 -3.88 10.41 1.87
CA PHE A 53 -2.86 11.34 1.43
C PHE A 53 -3.32 12.78 1.69
N ALA A 54 -2.53 13.55 2.41
CA ALA A 54 -2.73 14.98 2.63
C ALA A 54 -1.40 15.65 3.00
N ASP A 55 -1.29 16.94 2.79
CA ASP A 55 -0.15 17.78 3.15
C ASP A 55 1.21 17.20 2.71
N GLY A 56 1.22 16.53 1.53
CA GLY A 56 2.41 15.88 0.98
C GLY A 56 2.83 14.60 1.72
N CYS A 57 2.01 14.10 2.64
CA CYS A 57 2.28 12.88 3.41
C CYS A 57 1.32 11.76 3.03
N PHE A 58 1.87 10.59 2.82
CA PHE A 58 1.13 9.33 2.78
C PHE A 58 1.00 8.76 4.19
N PHE A 59 -0.17 8.24 4.49
CA PHE A 59 -0.45 7.41 5.64
C PHE A 59 -1.12 6.14 5.15
N GLN A 60 -0.47 5.02 5.32
CA GLN A 60 -0.94 3.76 4.74
C GLN A 60 -0.95 2.66 5.79
N CYS A 61 -2.03 1.88 5.78
CA CYS A 61 -2.17 0.65 6.52
C CYS A 61 -2.19 -0.52 5.54
N LEU A 62 -1.30 -1.50 5.73
CA LEU A 62 -1.23 -2.74 4.97
C LEU A 62 -1.51 -3.92 5.89
N GLU A 63 -2.26 -4.90 5.41
CA GLU A 63 -2.52 -6.16 6.10
C GLU A 63 -2.37 -7.33 5.13
N GLY A 64 -1.85 -8.44 5.64
CA GLY A 64 -1.64 -9.67 4.88
C GLY A 64 -0.65 -10.60 5.53
N PRO A 65 -0.22 -11.67 4.85
CA PRO A 65 0.88 -12.52 5.31
C PRO A 65 2.11 -11.68 5.65
N ALA A 66 2.73 -11.93 6.81
CA ALA A 66 3.82 -11.09 7.32
C ALA A 66 4.95 -10.93 6.30
N GLU A 67 5.35 -12.02 5.64
CA GLU A 67 6.40 -12.01 4.62
C GLU A 67 6.03 -11.14 3.40
N ALA A 68 4.76 -11.15 2.98
CA ALA A 68 4.29 -10.36 1.85
C ALA A 68 4.25 -8.86 2.19
N VAL A 69 3.85 -8.52 3.42
CA VAL A 69 3.86 -7.13 3.93
C VAL A 69 5.30 -6.62 4.01
N ASP A 70 6.21 -7.40 4.58
CA ASP A 70 7.62 -7.02 4.73
C ASP A 70 8.30 -6.88 3.34
N ALA A 71 8.03 -7.78 2.42
CA ALA A 71 8.55 -7.70 1.05
C ALA A 71 8.02 -6.48 0.28
N LEU A 72 6.74 -6.10 0.47
CA LEU A 72 6.22 -4.87 -0.12
C LEU A 72 6.88 -3.65 0.50
N TYR A 73 6.98 -3.58 1.83
CA TYR A 73 7.59 -2.46 2.53
C TYR A 73 9.06 -2.26 2.14
N ALA A 74 9.82 -3.34 2.01
CA ALA A 74 11.20 -3.28 1.52
C ALA A 74 11.30 -2.64 0.13
N ARG A 75 10.42 -3.01 -0.81
CA ARG A 75 10.39 -2.41 -2.16
C ARG A 75 10.01 -0.94 -2.18
N LEU A 76 9.26 -0.46 -1.18
CA LEU A 76 8.90 0.97 -1.11
C LEU A 76 10.11 1.87 -0.84
N HIS A 77 11.19 1.35 -0.25
CA HIS A 77 12.43 2.11 -0.08
C HIS A 77 13.11 2.46 -1.41
N ASP A 78 12.87 1.65 -2.45
CA ASP A 78 13.41 1.86 -3.80
C ASP A 78 12.43 2.62 -4.71
N ASP A 79 11.22 2.93 -4.23
CA ASP A 79 10.22 3.64 -5.01
C ASP A 79 10.49 5.16 -4.98
N PRO A 80 10.87 5.78 -6.11
CA PRO A 80 11.23 7.18 -6.15
C PRO A 80 10.09 8.16 -5.82
N ARG A 81 8.86 7.67 -5.75
CA ARG A 81 7.69 8.48 -5.38
C ARG A 81 7.57 8.72 -3.87
N HIS A 82 8.30 7.93 -3.07
CA HIS A 82 8.28 7.98 -1.61
C HIS A 82 9.66 8.38 -1.08
N ARG A 83 9.68 9.20 -0.04
CA ARG A 83 10.86 9.51 0.76
C ARG A 83 10.52 9.49 2.24
N ASP A 84 11.52 9.42 3.09
CA ASP A 84 11.37 9.46 4.56
C ASP A 84 10.40 8.38 5.08
N LEU A 85 10.45 7.16 4.52
CA LEU A 85 9.61 6.06 4.98
C LEU A 85 9.85 5.77 6.46
N LYS A 86 8.76 5.71 7.23
CA LYS A 86 8.80 5.41 8.66
C LYS A 86 7.68 4.44 9.05
N VAL A 87 8.03 3.33 9.67
CA VAL A 87 7.05 2.46 10.34
C VAL A 87 6.51 3.20 11.57
N LEU A 88 5.19 3.33 11.65
CA LEU A 88 4.48 3.93 12.77
C LEU A 88 3.94 2.87 13.73
N SER A 89 3.49 1.73 13.19
CA SER A 89 3.02 0.59 13.98
C SER A 89 3.22 -0.71 13.20
N ARG A 90 3.51 -1.79 13.94
CA ARG A 90 3.61 -3.15 13.41
C ARG A 90 2.98 -4.10 14.42
N THR A 91 1.88 -4.76 14.03
CA THR A 91 1.07 -5.56 14.96
C THR A 91 0.59 -6.84 14.28
N ALA A 92 0.72 -7.99 14.96
CA ALA A 92 0.10 -9.23 14.53
C ALA A 92 -1.43 -9.10 14.60
N VAL A 93 -2.14 -9.61 13.58
CA VAL A 93 -3.61 -9.62 13.53
C VAL A 93 -4.10 -11.03 13.21
N GLN A 94 -5.29 -11.38 13.70
CA GLN A 94 -5.86 -12.70 13.46
C GLN A 94 -6.39 -12.85 12.03
N GLN A 95 -6.92 -11.76 11.48
CA GLN A 95 -7.44 -11.69 10.12
C GLN A 95 -7.38 -10.24 9.61
N PRO A 96 -7.31 -10.04 8.30
CA PRO A 96 -7.34 -8.71 7.70
C PRO A 96 -8.66 -7.98 7.96
N SER A 97 -8.59 -6.67 8.20
CA SER A 97 -9.75 -5.80 8.48
C SER A 97 -10.33 -5.15 7.22
N PHE A 98 -9.53 -5.04 6.13
CA PHE A 98 -9.94 -4.40 4.89
C PHE A 98 -10.58 -5.40 3.93
N THR A 99 -11.70 -6.02 4.35
CA THR A 99 -12.40 -7.01 3.54
C THR A 99 -12.99 -6.38 2.28
N GLY A 100 -12.78 -7.02 1.12
CA GLY A 100 -13.30 -6.55 -0.17
C GLY A 100 -12.45 -5.47 -0.87
N TRP A 101 -11.35 -5.03 -0.27
CA TRP A 101 -10.51 -3.96 -0.83
C TRP A 101 -9.03 -4.36 -0.89
N SER A 102 -8.49 -4.47 -2.09
CA SER A 102 -7.03 -4.65 -2.25
C SER A 102 -6.23 -3.40 -1.90
N MET A 103 -6.79 -2.21 -2.12
CA MET A 103 -6.31 -0.92 -1.61
C MET A 103 -7.44 0.09 -1.65
N LYS A 104 -7.89 0.51 -0.48
CA LYS A 104 -8.91 1.52 -0.28
C LYS A 104 -8.28 2.91 -0.27
N PHE A 105 -8.94 3.87 -0.89
CA PHE A 105 -8.59 5.29 -0.75
C PHE A 105 -9.64 5.98 0.12
N VAL A 106 -9.20 6.71 1.13
CA VAL A 106 -10.10 7.43 2.05
C VAL A 106 -9.88 8.93 1.87
N PRO A 107 -10.65 9.60 0.99
CA PRO A 107 -10.46 11.02 0.69
C PRO A 107 -11.13 11.95 1.68
N ASN A 108 -11.79 11.44 2.73
CA ASN A 108 -12.62 12.25 3.63
C ASN A 108 -11.79 13.15 4.56
N ALA A 109 -11.34 14.27 4.00
CA ALA A 109 -10.57 15.27 4.73
C ALA A 109 -11.30 15.86 5.95
N SER A 110 -12.65 15.90 5.95
CA SER A 110 -13.41 16.47 7.09
C SER A 110 -13.34 15.57 8.31
N THR A 111 -13.48 14.25 8.12
CA THR A 111 -13.38 13.26 9.19
C THR A 111 -11.95 13.20 9.75
N VAL A 112 -10.93 13.21 8.87
CA VAL A 112 -9.53 13.25 9.29
C VAL A 112 -9.23 14.50 10.10
N ARG A 113 -9.70 15.68 9.65
CA ARG A 113 -9.58 16.93 10.42
C ARG A 113 -10.29 16.86 11.77
N GLY A 114 -11.39 16.10 11.88
CA GLY A 114 -12.05 15.81 13.14
C GLY A 114 -11.12 15.10 14.12
N VAL A 115 -10.54 14.00 13.69
CA VAL A 115 -9.54 13.25 14.48
C VAL A 115 -8.37 14.16 14.85
N MET A 116 -7.80 14.87 13.89
CA MET A 116 -6.66 15.76 14.16
C MET A 116 -6.97 16.79 15.25
N ARG A 117 -8.14 17.44 15.19
CA ARG A 117 -8.55 18.45 16.21
C ARG A 117 -8.70 17.83 17.60
N GLU A 118 -9.21 16.62 17.69
CA GLU A 118 -9.35 15.89 18.97
C GLU A 118 -7.99 15.73 19.67
N TYR A 119 -6.92 15.55 18.90
CA TYR A 119 -5.57 15.38 19.44
C TYR A 119 -4.70 16.66 19.34
N GLY A 120 -5.31 17.83 19.08
CA GLY A 120 -4.60 19.11 19.03
C GLY A 120 -3.66 19.28 17.82
N LEU A 121 -3.87 18.49 16.77
CA LEU A 121 -3.05 18.51 15.56
C LEU A 121 -3.63 19.50 14.53
N THR A 122 -2.82 20.40 13.99
CA THR A 122 -3.23 21.45 13.03
C THR A 122 -2.89 21.09 11.58
N THR A 123 -1.85 20.29 11.37
CA THR A 123 -1.37 19.84 10.06
C THR A 123 -1.32 18.33 10.01
N PHE A 124 -1.53 17.74 8.82
CA PHE A 124 -1.44 16.30 8.66
C PHE A 124 0.04 15.88 8.56
N ASP A 125 0.65 15.63 9.71
CA ASP A 125 2.00 15.09 9.82
C ASP A 125 2.00 13.77 10.62
N PRO A 126 1.86 12.61 9.94
CA PRO A 126 1.78 11.30 10.62
C PRO A 126 3.00 10.96 11.47
N TYR A 127 4.13 11.62 11.24
CA TYR A 127 5.36 11.42 12.00
C TYR A 127 5.26 11.94 13.44
N GLN A 128 4.30 12.85 13.68
CA GLN A 128 4.03 13.48 14.97
C GLN A 128 2.81 12.90 15.70
N PHE A 129 2.15 11.91 15.11
CA PHE A 129 0.95 11.35 15.71
C PHE A 129 1.27 10.65 17.04
N PRO A 130 0.64 11.06 18.15
CA PRO A 130 0.69 10.28 19.38
C PRO A 130 -0.05 8.94 19.19
N PRO A 131 0.26 7.90 19.96
CA PRO A 131 -0.32 6.57 19.80
C PRO A 131 -1.87 6.54 19.72
N PRO A 132 -2.63 7.35 20.50
CA PRO A 132 -4.08 7.38 20.39
C PRO A 132 -4.56 7.96 19.04
N ALA A 133 -3.91 9.01 18.53
CA ALA A 133 -4.24 9.58 17.21
C ALA A 133 -3.95 8.58 16.08
N LEU A 134 -2.83 7.86 16.18
CA LEU A 134 -2.48 6.78 15.26
C LEU A 134 -3.57 5.70 15.23
N ALA A 135 -4.04 5.26 16.39
CA ALA A 135 -5.10 4.26 16.51
C ALA A 135 -6.42 4.77 15.91
N ALA A 136 -6.82 6.00 16.20
CA ALA A 136 -8.01 6.64 15.65
C ALA A 136 -7.95 6.75 14.12
N MET A 137 -6.79 7.10 13.57
CA MET A 137 -6.58 7.14 12.13
C MET A 137 -6.68 5.77 11.47
N VAL A 138 -6.13 4.71 12.08
CA VAL A 138 -6.28 3.34 11.58
C VAL A 138 -7.76 2.93 11.58
N GLU A 139 -8.48 3.21 12.67
CA GLU A 139 -9.91 2.92 12.77
C GLU A 139 -10.72 3.66 11.69
N LEU A 140 -10.40 4.91 11.42
CA LEU A 140 -10.99 5.69 10.35
C LEU A 140 -10.73 5.06 8.99
N LEU A 141 -9.52 4.59 8.71
CA LEU A 141 -9.20 3.89 7.47
C LEU A 141 -10.01 2.60 7.32
N VAL A 142 -10.20 1.84 8.40
CA VAL A 142 -10.99 0.60 8.39
C VAL A 142 -12.47 0.91 8.11
N LYS A 143 -13.06 1.88 8.83
CA LYS A 143 -14.49 2.21 8.76
C LYS A 143 -14.87 3.12 7.59
N GLY A 144 -13.94 3.95 7.10
CA GLY A 144 -14.21 4.93 6.05
C GLY A 144 -14.69 4.28 4.73
N SER A 145 -15.47 4.99 3.94
CA SER A 145 -15.87 4.56 2.59
C SER A 145 -14.84 5.01 1.54
N ASP A 146 -14.72 4.25 0.45
CA ASP A 146 -13.97 4.65 -0.75
C ASP A 146 -14.94 5.18 -1.80
N PRO A 147 -15.05 6.49 -2.01
CA PRO A 147 -15.97 7.07 -2.98
C PRO A 147 -15.47 6.96 -4.43
N GLY A 148 -14.27 6.47 -4.65
CA GLY A 148 -13.61 6.45 -5.96
C GLY A 148 -13.92 5.24 -6.83
N LEU A 149 -14.73 4.29 -6.36
CA LEU A 149 -15.30 3.21 -7.18
C LEU A 149 -16.82 3.23 -7.02
N PRO A 150 -17.58 3.26 -8.11
CA PRO A 150 -18.97 2.83 -8.02
C PRO A 150 -18.91 1.45 -7.40
N ALA A 151 -19.74 1.21 -6.39
CA ALA A 151 -19.92 -0.12 -5.81
C ALA A 151 -20.08 -1.05 -7.01
N ALA A 152 -19.12 -1.93 -7.24
CA ALA A 152 -19.26 -2.97 -8.24
C ALA A 152 -20.51 -3.72 -7.82
N GLY A 153 -21.59 -3.47 -8.56
CA GLY A 153 -22.88 -4.05 -8.26
C GLY A 153 -22.74 -5.55 -8.23
N GLY A 154 -23.20 -6.14 -7.17
CA GLY A 154 -23.52 -7.53 -7.09
C GLY A 154 -22.33 -8.46 -6.91
N ASN A 155 -22.35 -9.18 -5.81
CA ASN A 155 -21.67 -10.45 -5.56
C ASN A 155 -20.23 -10.53 -6.07
N ALA A 156 -19.31 -9.95 -5.31
CA ALA A 156 -17.98 -10.53 -5.27
C ALA A 156 -18.18 -11.99 -4.78
N PRO A 157 -17.90 -13.01 -5.62
CA PRO A 157 -17.82 -14.36 -5.11
C PRO A 157 -16.85 -14.30 -3.94
N GLY A 158 -17.26 -14.84 -2.77
CA GLY A 158 -16.45 -14.81 -1.57
C GLY A 158 -15.03 -15.15 -1.96
N MET A 159 -14.12 -14.20 -1.80
CA MET A 159 -12.70 -14.47 -2.03
C MET A 159 -12.31 -15.48 -0.96
N ALA A 160 -12.31 -16.74 -1.37
CA ALA A 160 -11.63 -17.77 -0.62
C ALA A 160 -10.21 -17.23 -0.39
N VAL A 161 -9.82 -17.14 0.87
CA VAL A 161 -8.44 -16.85 1.25
C VAL A 161 -7.58 -17.81 0.42
N PRO A 162 -6.72 -17.34 -0.50
CA PRO A 162 -5.91 -18.25 -1.27
C PRO A 162 -5.11 -19.07 -0.29
N ALA A 163 -5.14 -20.39 -0.47
CA ALA A 163 -4.32 -21.31 0.30
C ALA A 163 -2.87 -20.80 0.28
N PRO A 164 -2.11 -20.98 1.36
CA PRO A 164 -0.74 -20.52 1.44
C PRO A 164 0.03 -21.01 0.21
N VAL A 165 0.48 -20.08 -0.61
CA VAL A 165 1.31 -20.40 -1.79
C VAL A 165 2.60 -21.01 -1.29
N ASP A 166 2.92 -22.18 -1.80
CA ASP A 166 4.16 -22.87 -1.53
C ASP A 166 5.34 -21.89 -1.78
N PRO A 167 6.20 -21.65 -0.78
CA PRO A 167 7.31 -20.71 -0.91
C PRO A 167 8.24 -21.03 -2.10
N ALA A 168 8.32 -22.30 -2.52
CA ALA A 168 9.06 -22.72 -3.70
C ALA A 168 8.49 -22.11 -5.00
N LEU A 169 7.16 -21.93 -5.10
CA LEU A 169 6.51 -21.33 -6.27
C LEU A 169 6.69 -19.81 -6.33
N ALA A 170 6.83 -19.14 -5.19
CA ALA A 170 7.09 -17.70 -5.13
C ALA A 170 8.50 -17.38 -5.65
N VAL A 171 9.49 -18.18 -5.27
CA VAL A 171 10.89 -18.05 -5.73
C VAL A 171 11.00 -18.30 -7.24
N ALA A 172 10.29 -19.29 -7.79
CA ALA A 172 10.30 -19.61 -9.21
C ALA A 172 9.69 -18.49 -10.09
N ARG A 173 8.72 -17.73 -9.57
CA ARG A 173 8.15 -16.55 -10.26
C ARG A 173 9.10 -15.35 -10.27
N GLN A 174 9.88 -15.15 -9.21
CA GLN A 174 10.93 -14.13 -9.17
C GLN A 174 12.05 -14.43 -10.18
N ALA A 175 12.50 -15.68 -10.29
CA ALA A 175 13.54 -16.08 -11.23
C ALA A 175 13.16 -15.81 -12.70
N ARG A 176 11.89 -15.96 -13.08
CA ARG A 176 11.41 -15.64 -14.43
C ARG A 176 11.41 -14.14 -14.76
N GLY A 177 11.22 -13.27 -13.77
CA GLY A 177 11.29 -11.81 -13.95
C GLY A 177 12.73 -11.33 -14.26
N PHE A 178 13.73 -11.93 -13.63
CA PHE A 178 15.13 -11.60 -13.87
C PHE A 178 15.66 -12.15 -15.21
N ALA A 179 15.16 -13.28 -15.68
CA ALA A 179 15.58 -13.83 -16.96
C ALA A 179 15.14 -12.96 -18.16
N LEU A 180 13.96 -12.35 -18.09
CA LEU A 180 13.49 -11.42 -19.12
C LEU A 180 14.27 -10.08 -19.13
N ALA A 181 14.70 -9.59 -17.99
CA ALA A 181 15.53 -8.38 -17.91
C ALA A 181 16.94 -8.60 -18.45
N ALA A 182 17.53 -9.78 -18.27
CA ALA A 182 18.84 -10.12 -18.80
C ALA A 182 18.86 -10.26 -20.34
N ILE A 183 17.77 -10.72 -20.93
CA ILE A 183 17.65 -10.84 -22.40
C ILE A 183 17.56 -9.47 -23.07
N VAL A 184 16.94 -8.48 -22.46
CA VAL A 184 16.85 -7.12 -23.00
C VAL A 184 18.19 -6.40 -22.95
N LEU A 185 18.99 -6.62 -21.91
CA LEU A 185 20.33 -6.02 -21.76
C LEU A 185 21.36 -6.63 -22.74
N SER A 186 21.25 -7.91 -23.09
CA SER A 186 22.15 -8.56 -24.05
C SER A 186 21.87 -8.14 -25.51
N ALA A 187 20.62 -7.78 -25.84
CA ALA A 187 20.27 -7.29 -27.19
C ALA A 187 20.78 -5.85 -27.44
N LEU A 188 20.91 -5.04 -26.41
CA LEU A 188 21.45 -3.66 -26.50
C LEU A 188 22.98 -3.62 -26.65
N SER A 189 23.71 -4.60 -26.13
CA SER A 189 25.16 -4.66 -26.27
C SER A 189 25.63 -5.20 -27.62
N ALA A 190 24.83 -6.00 -28.32
CA ALA A 190 25.14 -6.49 -29.66
C ALA A 190 24.96 -5.42 -30.76
N GLY A 191 24.08 -4.44 -30.55
CA GLY A 191 23.82 -3.37 -31.51
C GLY A 191 24.92 -2.32 -31.61
N VAL A 192 25.76 -2.16 -30.60
CA VAL A 192 26.86 -1.16 -30.59
C VAL A 192 28.15 -1.70 -31.24
N ALA A 193 28.27 -3.00 -31.39
CA ALA A 193 29.49 -3.61 -32.00
C ALA A 193 29.42 -3.64 -33.55
N LEU A 194 28.27 -3.36 -34.18
CA LEU A 194 28.12 -3.38 -35.64
C LEU A 194 28.25 -1.99 -36.30
N LEU A 195 28.54 -0.94 -35.54
CA LEU A 195 28.67 0.45 -36.02
C LEU A 195 30.06 1.04 -35.82
N ARG A 196 31.08 0.19 -35.80
CA ARG A 196 32.50 0.61 -35.88
C ARG A 196 33.21 -0.08 -37.03
#